data_9bc8a8de1c63909a0be716e3c08b31cc
#
_entry.id   9bc8a8de1c63909a0be716e3c08b31cc
#
_cell.length_a   1.000
_cell.length_b   1.000
_cell.length_c   1.000
_cell.angle_alpha   90.00
_cell.angle_beta   90.00
_cell.angle_gamma   90.00
#
_symmetry.space_group_name_H-M   'P 1'
#
loop_
_entity.id
_entity.type
_entity.pdbx_description
1 polymer ?
#
loop_
_entity_poly.entity_id
_entity_poly.type
_entity_poly.pdbx_seq_one_letter_code
_entity_poly.pdbx_strand_id
1 'polypeptide(L)'
;MFAFRHYNPEEVVAGKTMEEQLHFALEFWHTITMDGSDPFGGATMERPWDLEGGSELDRAHRRVDAFFEIAEKLGVKYYCFHDIDIAPTGNSLKEFYANLDEITDHLLEKQKETGIKLLWNTANMFSNPRYMNGVSTSNRAEVFAYGAAQVKK
;
A
#
# COMPACT_ATOMS: atom_id res chain seq x y z
N MET A 1 17.53 8.45 -31.61
CA MET A 1 16.87 7.28 -31.01
C MET A 1 16.92 7.45 -29.49
N PHE A 2 15.78 7.45 -28.83
CA PHE A 2 15.75 7.48 -27.36
C PHE A 2 16.15 6.12 -26.84
N ALA A 3 17.15 6.07 -25.94
CA ALA A 3 17.59 4.85 -25.29
C ALA A 3 17.85 5.16 -23.82
N PHE A 4 17.33 4.32 -22.93
CA PHE A 4 17.65 4.38 -21.52
C PHE A 4 19.07 3.78 -21.30
N ARG A 5 19.99 4.59 -20.81
CA ARG A 5 21.40 4.23 -20.64
C ARG A 5 21.95 4.62 -19.25
N HIS A 6 21.07 4.99 -18.32
CA HIS A 6 21.47 5.55 -17.04
C HIS A 6 21.47 4.53 -15.90
N TYR A 7 20.93 3.34 -16.14
CA TYR A 7 20.89 2.27 -15.16
C TYR A 7 21.44 0.99 -15.75
N ASN A 8 22.45 0.44 -15.10
CA ASN A 8 23.00 -0.86 -15.39
C ASN A 8 22.93 -1.69 -14.09
N PRO A 9 22.06 -2.71 -13.99
CA PRO A 9 21.88 -3.49 -12.77
C PRO A 9 23.16 -4.19 -12.30
N GLU A 10 24.03 -4.55 -13.23
CA GLU A 10 25.28 -5.28 -12.96
C GLU A 10 26.44 -4.35 -12.56
N GLU A 11 26.30 -3.04 -12.69
CA GLU A 11 27.37 -2.10 -12.32
C GLU A 11 27.63 -2.15 -10.82
N VAL A 12 28.90 -2.38 -10.43
CA VAL A 12 29.30 -2.46 -9.02
C VAL A 12 29.73 -1.09 -8.52
N VAL A 13 29.02 -0.57 -7.52
CA VAL A 13 29.34 0.68 -6.82
C VAL A 13 29.45 0.39 -5.33
N ALA A 14 30.55 0.81 -4.70
CA ALA A 14 30.82 0.57 -3.29
C ALA A 14 30.68 -0.91 -2.85
N GLY A 15 31.07 -1.84 -3.73
CA GLY A 15 31.11 -3.29 -3.44
C GLY A 15 29.77 -4.03 -3.59
N LYS A 16 28.72 -3.36 -4.10
CA LYS A 16 27.43 -3.97 -4.42
C LYS A 16 26.99 -3.58 -5.82
N THR A 17 26.21 -4.43 -6.47
CA THR A 17 25.61 -4.09 -7.76
C THR A 17 24.56 -2.98 -7.60
N MET A 18 24.25 -2.26 -8.68
CA MET A 18 23.20 -1.26 -8.66
C MET A 18 21.84 -1.89 -8.31
N GLU A 19 21.56 -3.10 -8.76
CA GLU A 19 20.33 -3.82 -8.38
C GLU A 19 20.24 -4.09 -6.87
N GLU A 20 21.38 -4.41 -6.23
CA GLU A 20 21.43 -4.63 -4.78
C GLU A 20 21.31 -3.34 -3.95
N GLN A 21 21.57 -2.19 -4.55
CA GLN A 21 21.50 -0.89 -3.88
C GLN A 21 20.20 -0.14 -4.14
N LEU A 22 19.67 -0.21 -5.35
CA LEU A 22 18.48 0.51 -5.78
C LEU A 22 17.28 -0.42 -5.83
N HIS A 23 16.51 -0.46 -4.76
CA HIS A 23 15.33 -1.28 -4.66
C HIS A 23 14.13 -0.58 -5.29
N PHE A 24 13.56 -1.19 -6.34
CA PHE A 24 12.26 -0.79 -6.87
C PHE A 24 11.15 -1.48 -6.10
N ALA A 25 10.16 -0.71 -5.66
CA ALA A 25 8.96 -1.21 -5.00
C ALA A 25 7.71 -0.83 -5.80
N LEU A 26 6.74 -1.73 -5.80
CA LEU A 26 5.39 -1.43 -6.27
C LEU A 26 4.56 -0.94 -5.09
N GLU A 27 3.79 0.11 -5.26
CA GLU A 27 2.91 0.63 -4.21
C GLU A 27 1.44 0.29 -4.47
N PHE A 28 0.65 0.15 -3.38
CA PHE A 28 -0.77 -0.18 -3.47
C PHE A 28 -1.62 0.99 -3.96
N TRP A 29 -1.33 2.22 -3.52
CA TRP A 29 -2.24 3.36 -3.70
C TRP A 29 -2.46 3.78 -5.16
N HIS A 30 -1.45 3.83 -6.01
CA HIS A 30 -1.61 4.20 -7.42
C HIS A 30 -1.86 2.99 -8.34
N THR A 31 -1.47 1.79 -7.92
CA THR A 31 -1.60 0.61 -8.78
C THR A 31 -2.92 -0.12 -8.58
N ILE A 32 -3.35 -0.32 -7.34
CA ILE A 32 -4.49 -1.18 -6.99
C ILE A 32 -5.70 -0.38 -6.51
N THR A 33 -5.50 0.62 -5.66
CA THR A 33 -6.61 1.35 -5.03
C THR A 33 -6.99 2.64 -5.74
N MET A 34 -6.14 3.15 -6.64
CA MET A 34 -6.46 4.33 -7.43
C MET A 34 -7.64 4.05 -8.37
N ASP A 35 -8.59 4.97 -8.36
CA ASP A 35 -9.82 4.93 -9.17
C ASP A 35 -9.79 5.82 -10.42
N GLY A 36 -8.64 6.47 -10.69
CA GLY A 36 -8.46 7.37 -11.82
C GLY A 36 -9.02 8.78 -11.61
N SER A 37 -9.44 9.12 -10.40
CA SER A 37 -9.83 10.49 -10.06
C SER A 37 -8.63 11.42 -10.04
N ASP A 38 -8.86 12.67 -10.44
CA ASP A 38 -7.89 13.76 -10.39
C ASP A 38 -8.58 15.07 -9.96
N PRO A 39 -7.84 16.19 -9.81
CA PRO A 39 -8.44 17.48 -9.42
C PRO A 39 -9.51 18.01 -10.36
N PHE A 40 -9.65 17.48 -11.57
CA PHE A 40 -10.56 17.93 -12.61
C PHE A 40 -11.70 16.97 -12.93
N GLY A 41 -11.66 15.75 -12.41
CA GLY A 41 -12.62 14.71 -12.73
C GLY A 41 -12.87 13.69 -11.61
N GLY A 42 -13.93 12.92 -11.78
CA GLY A 42 -14.26 11.81 -10.90
C GLY A 42 -13.56 10.51 -11.28
N ALA A 43 -13.87 9.46 -10.55
CA ALA A 43 -13.36 8.11 -10.79
C ALA A 43 -13.69 7.64 -12.23
N THR A 44 -12.69 7.17 -12.95
CA THR A 44 -12.79 6.67 -14.33
C THR A 44 -12.29 5.25 -14.51
N MET A 45 -11.71 4.65 -13.46
CA MET A 45 -11.20 3.29 -13.48
C MET A 45 -12.14 2.35 -12.74
N GLU A 46 -12.53 1.28 -13.42
CA GLU A 46 -13.16 0.12 -12.80
C GLU A 46 -12.16 -1.03 -12.78
N ARG A 47 -11.94 -1.59 -11.60
CA ARG A 47 -10.98 -2.68 -11.42
C ARG A 47 -11.71 -4.01 -11.29
N PRO A 48 -11.28 -5.09 -11.97
CA PRO A 48 -11.96 -6.39 -11.89
C PRO A 48 -12.17 -6.87 -10.45
N TRP A 49 -11.17 -6.71 -9.61
CA TRP A 49 -11.22 -7.09 -8.18
C TRP A 49 -12.17 -6.25 -7.33
N ASP A 50 -12.62 -5.09 -7.82
CA ASP A 50 -13.59 -4.23 -7.15
C ASP A 50 -15.03 -4.47 -7.65
N LEU A 51 -15.20 -5.04 -8.84
CA LEU A 51 -16.51 -5.30 -9.46
C LEU A 51 -17.19 -6.57 -8.93
N GLU A 52 -16.43 -7.52 -8.42
CA GLU A 52 -17.00 -8.71 -7.80
C GLU A 52 -17.71 -8.34 -6.49
N GLY A 53 -18.86 -8.99 -6.25
CA GLY A 53 -19.61 -8.82 -5.01
C GLY A 53 -18.84 -9.27 -3.76
N GLY A 54 -19.47 -9.20 -2.61
CA GLY A 54 -18.91 -9.57 -1.31
C GLY A 54 -18.69 -8.37 -0.39
N SER A 55 -18.06 -8.62 0.76
CA SER A 55 -17.73 -7.61 1.75
C SER A 55 -16.55 -6.75 1.31
N GLU A 56 -16.30 -5.65 2.03
CA GLU A 56 -15.08 -4.85 1.82
C GLU A 56 -13.81 -5.64 2.12
N LEU A 57 -13.87 -6.59 3.04
CA LEU A 57 -12.76 -7.44 3.40
C LEU A 57 -12.47 -8.46 2.29
N ASP A 58 -13.51 -9.06 1.68
CA ASP A 58 -13.35 -9.93 0.49
C ASP A 58 -12.68 -9.16 -0.66
N ARG A 59 -13.07 -7.89 -0.85
CA ARG A 59 -12.43 -7.00 -1.83
C ARG A 59 -10.96 -6.76 -1.50
N ALA A 60 -10.63 -6.55 -0.23
CA ALA A 60 -9.26 -6.35 0.22
C ALA A 60 -8.39 -7.59 -0.08
N HIS A 61 -8.90 -8.79 0.17
CA HIS A 61 -8.22 -10.04 -0.21
C HIS A 61 -7.95 -10.12 -1.72
N ARG A 62 -8.94 -9.86 -2.57
CA ARG A 62 -8.76 -9.85 -4.02
C ARG A 62 -7.74 -8.82 -4.50
N ARG A 63 -7.68 -7.65 -3.85
CA ARG A 63 -6.68 -6.63 -4.13
C ARG A 63 -5.26 -7.11 -3.83
N VAL A 64 -5.08 -7.82 -2.72
CA VAL A 64 -3.78 -8.43 -2.38
C VAL A 64 -3.38 -9.45 -3.44
N ASP A 65 -4.29 -10.35 -3.83
CA ASP A 65 -4.01 -11.36 -4.85
C ASP A 65 -3.62 -10.72 -6.19
N ALA A 66 -4.41 -9.77 -6.67
CA ALA A 66 -4.13 -9.03 -7.90
C ALA A 66 -2.81 -8.26 -7.84
N PHE A 67 -2.51 -7.66 -6.70
CA PHE A 67 -1.27 -6.93 -6.50
C PHE A 67 -0.04 -7.82 -6.64
N PHE A 68 -0.03 -8.97 -5.97
CA PHE A 68 1.11 -9.88 -6.04
C PHE A 68 1.25 -10.50 -7.44
N GLU A 69 0.15 -10.83 -8.12
CA GLU A 69 0.18 -11.27 -9.52
C GLU A 69 0.82 -10.22 -10.44
N ILE A 70 0.48 -8.94 -10.26
CA ILE A 70 1.07 -7.84 -11.04
C ILE A 70 2.56 -7.69 -10.69
N ALA A 71 2.92 -7.70 -9.41
CA ALA A 71 4.29 -7.55 -8.95
C ALA A 71 5.21 -8.67 -9.49
N GLU A 72 4.74 -9.92 -9.50
CA GLU A 72 5.46 -11.05 -10.10
C GLU A 72 5.66 -10.87 -11.61
N LYS A 73 4.61 -10.49 -12.34
CA LYS A 73 4.69 -10.24 -13.79
C LYS A 73 5.63 -9.09 -14.14
N LEU A 74 5.75 -8.10 -13.28
CA LEU A 74 6.71 -6.99 -13.43
C LEU A 74 8.13 -7.34 -12.96
N GLY A 75 8.30 -8.45 -12.25
CA GLY A 75 9.60 -8.84 -11.69
C GLY A 75 10.06 -7.94 -10.53
N VAL A 76 9.14 -7.23 -9.86
CA VAL A 76 9.45 -6.35 -8.74
C VAL A 76 9.60 -7.16 -7.45
N LYS A 77 10.65 -6.89 -6.68
CA LYS A 77 11.01 -7.68 -5.48
C LYS A 77 10.49 -7.08 -4.17
N TYR A 78 9.97 -5.87 -4.22
CA TYR A 78 9.52 -5.14 -3.03
C TYR A 78 8.18 -4.46 -3.26
N TYR A 79 7.44 -4.25 -2.16
CA TYR A 79 6.19 -3.52 -2.18
C TYR A 79 6.07 -2.56 -0.99
N CYS A 80 5.13 -1.63 -1.08
CA CYS A 80 4.80 -0.69 -0.01
C CYS A 80 3.32 -0.30 -0.05
N PHE A 81 2.80 0.17 1.10
CA PHE A 81 1.40 0.54 1.26
C PHE A 81 1.18 1.53 2.41
N HIS A 82 0.00 2.18 2.43
CA HIS A 82 -0.58 2.72 3.65
C HIS A 82 -1.58 1.72 4.24
N ASP A 83 -1.77 1.77 5.53
CA ASP A 83 -2.68 0.87 6.26
C ASP A 83 -4.08 0.77 5.63
N ILE A 84 -4.66 1.91 5.19
CA ILE A 84 -5.97 1.96 4.55
C ILE A 84 -5.99 1.46 3.08
N ASP A 85 -4.84 1.31 2.44
CA ASP A 85 -4.77 0.75 1.09
C ASP A 85 -5.06 -0.74 1.10
N ILE A 86 -4.62 -1.42 2.16
CA ILE A 86 -4.71 -2.88 2.26
C ILE A 86 -5.96 -3.35 3.00
N ALA A 87 -6.47 -2.59 3.98
CA ALA A 87 -7.58 -3.02 4.81
C ALA A 87 -8.67 -1.96 4.95
N PRO A 88 -9.96 -2.35 4.95
CA PRO A 88 -11.06 -1.42 5.20
C PRO A 88 -11.01 -0.89 6.64
N THR A 89 -11.27 0.40 6.79
CA THR A 89 -11.23 1.07 8.10
C THR A 89 -12.36 0.67 9.03
N GLY A 90 -13.46 0.13 8.49
CA GLY A 90 -14.64 -0.23 9.28
C GLY A 90 -15.25 0.95 10.03
N ASN A 91 -16.04 0.64 11.06
CA ASN A 91 -16.78 1.64 11.85
C ASN A 91 -16.09 2.00 13.18
N SER A 92 -14.98 1.34 13.50
CA SER A 92 -14.25 1.54 14.74
C SER A 92 -12.77 1.17 14.58
N LEU A 93 -11.92 1.73 15.46
CA LEU A 93 -10.50 1.37 15.50
C LEU A 93 -10.29 -0.12 15.81
N LYS A 94 -11.18 -0.72 16.62
CA LYS A 94 -11.14 -2.16 16.90
C LYS A 94 -11.38 -3.01 15.65
N GLU A 95 -12.37 -2.62 14.86
CA GLU A 95 -12.69 -3.30 13.58
C GLU A 95 -11.55 -3.11 12.57
N PHE A 96 -11.03 -1.89 12.47
CA PHE A 96 -9.86 -1.62 11.63
C PHE A 96 -8.66 -2.50 11.99
N TYR A 97 -8.39 -2.66 13.28
CA TYR A 97 -7.30 -3.52 13.74
C TYR A 97 -7.52 -4.99 13.37
N ALA A 98 -8.74 -5.50 13.51
CA ALA A 98 -9.07 -6.87 13.12
C ALA A 98 -8.89 -7.07 11.60
N ASN A 99 -9.35 -6.11 10.80
CA ASN A 99 -9.17 -6.15 9.33
C ASN A 99 -7.69 -6.08 8.93
N LEU A 100 -6.89 -5.24 9.62
CA LEU A 100 -5.45 -5.17 9.40
C LEU A 100 -4.75 -6.50 9.72
N ASP A 101 -5.10 -7.13 10.84
CA ASP A 101 -4.53 -8.43 11.22
C ASP A 101 -4.82 -9.47 10.14
N GLU A 102 -6.07 -9.59 9.70
CA GLU A 102 -6.48 -10.57 8.68
C GLU A 102 -5.76 -10.34 7.35
N ILE A 103 -5.71 -9.10 6.86
CA ILE A 103 -5.04 -8.81 5.59
C ILE A 103 -3.52 -8.91 5.71
N THR A 104 -2.95 -8.58 6.86
CA THR A 104 -1.51 -8.76 7.09
C THR A 104 -1.12 -10.24 7.07
N ASP A 105 -1.94 -11.12 7.63
CA ASP A 105 -1.72 -12.56 7.55
C ASP A 105 -1.74 -13.05 6.09
N HIS A 106 -2.69 -12.57 5.27
CA HIS A 106 -2.73 -12.86 3.84
C HIS A 106 -1.50 -12.33 3.08
N LEU A 107 -1.05 -11.10 3.39
CA LEU A 107 0.19 -10.55 2.85
C LEU A 107 1.41 -11.40 3.20
N LEU A 108 1.48 -11.91 4.43
CA LEU A 108 2.58 -12.79 4.86
C LEU A 108 2.58 -14.14 4.13
N GLU A 109 1.40 -14.68 3.81
CA GLU A 109 1.28 -15.87 2.96
C GLU A 109 1.82 -15.59 1.56
N LYS A 110 1.39 -14.49 0.93
CA LYS A 110 1.88 -14.06 -0.39
C LYS A 110 3.39 -13.81 -0.41
N GLN A 111 3.96 -13.21 0.63
CA GLN A 111 5.41 -13.04 0.75
C GLN A 111 6.15 -14.39 0.78
N LYS A 112 5.59 -15.39 1.45
CA LYS A 112 6.18 -16.75 1.49
C LYS A 112 6.10 -17.45 0.14
N GLU A 113 4.99 -17.29 -0.56
CA GLU A 113 4.75 -17.89 -1.87
C GLU A 113 5.65 -17.30 -2.95
N THR A 114 5.76 -15.97 -3.01
CA THR A 114 6.39 -15.24 -4.11
C THR A 114 7.83 -14.81 -3.85
N GLY A 115 8.20 -14.67 -2.57
CA GLY A 115 9.48 -14.10 -2.16
C GLY A 115 9.53 -12.56 -2.24
N ILE A 116 8.46 -11.90 -2.69
CA ILE A 116 8.34 -10.43 -2.73
C ILE A 116 8.20 -9.92 -1.29
N LYS A 117 8.93 -8.87 -0.92
CA LYS A 117 9.07 -8.42 0.46
C LYS A 117 8.52 -7.01 0.66
N LEU A 118 7.99 -6.75 1.84
CA LEU A 118 7.64 -5.40 2.26
C LEU A 118 8.91 -4.55 2.37
N LEU A 119 8.96 -3.42 1.67
CA LEU A 119 10.02 -2.43 1.78
C LEU A 119 9.72 -1.44 2.90
N TRP A 120 8.50 -0.90 2.91
CA TRP A 120 8.01 -0.03 3.98
C TRP A 120 6.48 0.05 3.98
N ASN A 121 5.92 0.40 5.12
CA ASN A 121 4.51 0.74 5.29
C ASN A 121 4.40 2.01 6.14
N THR A 122 3.22 2.64 6.09
CA THR A 122 2.93 3.80 6.93
C THR A 122 1.44 3.90 7.23
N ALA A 123 1.11 4.50 8.37
CA ALA A 123 -0.27 4.84 8.70
C ALA A 123 -0.72 6.05 7.87
N ASN A 124 -1.89 5.96 7.25
CA ASN A 124 -2.49 7.09 6.54
C ASN A 124 -3.09 8.08 7.55
N MET A 125 -2.42 9.22 7.70
CA MET A 125 -2.80 10.28 8.63
C MET A 125 -3.18 11.58 7.92
N PHE A 126 -3.62 11.50 6.67
CA PHE A 126 -3.92 12.67 5.84
C PHE A 126 -5.25 12.55 5.08
N SER A 127 -5.75 11.36 4.78
CA SER A 127 -6.99 11.19 3.99
C SER A 127 -8.27 11.36 4.81
N ASN A 128 -8.25 11.03 6.10
CA ASN A 128 -9.44 11.15 6.94
C ASN A 128 -9.65 12.62 7.36
N PRO A 129 -10.87 13.18 7.25
CA PRO A 129 -11.17 14.55 7.69
C PRO A 129 -10.82 14.85 9.14
N ARG A 130 -10.71 13.81 10.01
CA ARG A 130 -10.21 13.98 11.38
C ARG A 130 -8.83 14.64 11.42
N TYR A 131 -8.00 14.41 10.41
CA TYR A 131 -6.62 14.86 10.33
C TYR A 131 -6.42 16.18 9.54
N MET A 132 -7.50 16.86 9.19
CA MET A 132 -7.47 18.08 8.38
C MET A 132 -6.57 19.19 8.97
N ASN A 133 -6.40 19.22 10.28
CA ASN A 133 -5.54 20.19 10.99
C ASN A 133 -4.25 19.56 11.55
N GLY A 134 -3.80 18.46 10.95
CA GLY A 134 -2.65 17.67 11.42
C GLY A 134 -3.03 16.61 12.45
N VAL A 135 -2.08 15.76 12.78
CA VAL A 135 -2.23 14.66 13.75
C VAL A 135 -1.39 14.94 14.99
N SER A 136 -0.05 14.85 14.89
CA SER A 136 0.87 15.13 15.97
C SER A 136 0.92 16.61 16.36
N THR A 137 0.54 17.49 15.45
CA THR A 137 0.45 18.94 15.63
C THR A 137 -0.96 19.44 15.96
N SER A 138 -1.94 18.51 16.04
CA SER A 138 -3.32 18.86 16.38
C SER A 138 -3.42 19.43 17.80
N ASN A 139 -4.17 20.51 17.95
CA ASN A 139 -4.54 21.06 19.27
C ASN A 139 -5.66 20.28 19.97
N ARG A 140 -6.18 19.22 19.33
CA ARG A 140 -7.23 18.36 19.86
C ARG A 140 -6.61 17.06 20.37
N ALA A 141 -6.64 16.85 21.68
CA ALA A 141 -6.03 15.68 22.34
C ALA A 141 -6.57 14.34 21.81
N GLU A 142 -7.87 14.29 21.50
CA GLU A 142 -8.51 13.09 20.95
C GLU A 142 -8.00 12.74 19.53
N VAL A 143 -7.65 13.72 18.71
CA VAL A 143 -7.05 13.50 17.38
C VAL A 143 -5.64 12.95 17.51
N PHE A 144 -4.85 13.54 18.39
CA PHE A 144 -3.50 13.06 18.69
C PHE A 144 -3.53 11.62 19.23
N ALA A 145 -4.41 11.33 20.21
CA ALA A 145 -4.52 9.99 20.79
C ALA A 145 -4.98 8.94 19.78
N TYR A 146 -5.92 9.30 18.89
CA TYR A 146 -6.36 8.39 17.83
C TYR A 146 -5.23 8.09 16.85
N GLY A 147 -4.50 9.10 16.38
CA GLY A 147 -3.36 8.90 15.50
C GLY A 147 -2.25 8.07 16.15
N ALA A 148 -1.95 8.33 17.42
CA ALA A 148 -0.98 7.51 18.17
C ALA A 148 -1.42 6.03 18.27
N ALA A 149 -2.71 5.77 18.49
CA ALA A 149 -3.25 4.42 18.51
C ALA A 149 -3.17 3.74 17.14
N GLN A 150 -3.43 4.47 16.04
CA GLN A 150 -3.31 3.97 14.68
C GLN A 150 -1.86 3.60 14.33
N VAL A 151 -0.88 4.44 14.69
CA VAL A 151 0.55 4.15 14.45
C VAL A 151 1.06 2.98 15.28
N LYS A 152 0.50 2.79 16.47
CA LYS A 152 0.94 1.73 17.38
C LYS A 152 0.61 0.33 16.87
N LYS A 153 -0.48 0.20 16.07
CA LYS A 153 -0.88 -1.07 15.47
C LYS A 153 0.10 -1.51 14.39
#